data_928488a3da6f3d09c9fc27b587f03ec9
#
_entry.id   928488a3da6f3d09c9fc27b587f03ec9
#
_cell.length_a   1.000
_cell.length_b   1.000
_cell.length_c   1.000
_cell.angle_alpha   90.00
_cell.angle_beta   90.00
_cell.angle_gamma   90.00
#
_symmetry.space_group_name_H-M   'P 1'
#
loop_
_entity.id
_entity.type
_entity.pdbx_description
1 polymer ?
#
loop_
_entity_poly.entity_id
_entity_poly.type
_entity_poly.pdbx_seq_one_letter_code
_entity_poly.pdbx_strand_id
1 'polypeptide(L)'
;MSDNAETFAASRWTRGNLFFPTRITVTPQHVSRVKPRLFGSSEESIAIGKVASVQISTGIIWSEIRIDSSGGSDPITSHGHRKADAQRIRDLIEAYQTGRPE
;
A
#
# COMPACT_ATOMS: atom_id res chain seq x y z
N MET A 1 17.92 14.15 -4.96
CA MET A 1 17.86 13.19 -3.92
C MET A 1 16.72 12.19 -4.11
N SER A 2 17.05 10.97 -4.06
CA SER A 2 16.03 9.96 -4.15
C SER A 2 15.39 9.73 -2.79
N ASP A 3 14.10 9.64 -2.76
CA ASP A 3 13.37 9.36 -1.55
C ASP A 3 13.03 7.89 -1.40
N ASN A 4 13.51 7.04 -2.30
CA ASN A 4 13.25 5.61 -2.25
C ASN A 4 11.76 5.26 -2.26
N ALA A 5 10.94 6.15 -2.83
CA ALA A 5 9.51 5.90 -2.93
C ALA A 5 9.24 4.85 -4.01
N GLU A 6 8.39 3.88 -3.69
CA GLU A 6 7.91 2.91 -4.67
C GLU A 6 6.40 2.92 -4.66
N THR A 7 5.82 2.94 -5.84
CA THR A 7 4.37 3.02 -6.01
C THR A 7 3.86 1.77 -6.72
N PHE A 8 2.81 1.20 -6.18
CA PHE A 8 2.21 -0.03 -6.68
C PHE A 8 0.74 0.24 -7.00
N ALA A 9 0.39 0.20 -8.27
CA ALA A 9 -0.98 0.45 -8.70
C ALA A 9 -1.76 -0.84 -8.74
N ALA A 10 -3.03 -0.78 -8.31
CA ALA A 10 -3.95 -1.88 -8.46
C ALA A 10 -4.29 -2.07 -9.95
N SER A 11 -4.71 -3.27 -10.32
CA SER A 11 -5.10 -3.56 -11.68
C SER A 11 -6.40 -2.81 -12.02
N ARG A 12 -6.44 -2.25 -13.22
CA ARG A 12 -7.65 -1.60 -13.73
C ARG A 12 -8.81 -2.57 -13.90
N TRP A 13 -8.49 -3.85 -14.03
CA TRP A 13 -9.52 -4.86 -14.29
C TRP A 13 -10.16 -5.36 -13.01
N THR A 14 -9.76 -4.84 -11.85
CA THR A 14 -10.40 -5.17 -10.59
C THR A 14 -11.48 -4.16 -10.27
N ARG A 15 -12.43 -4.60 -9.43
CA ARG A 15 -13.58 -3.80 -9.08
C ARG A 15 -13.14 -2.49 -8.43
N GLY A 16 -13.70 -1.39 -8.92
CA GLY A 16 -13.41 -0.06 -8.40
C GLY A 16 -12.14 0.57 -8.92
N ASN A 17 -11.40 -0.13 -9.80
CA ASN A 17 -10.11 0.38 -10.28
C ASN A 17 -10.06 0.63 -11.79
N LEU A 18 -11.21 0.57 -12.48
CA LEU A 18 -11.21 0.63 -13.93
C LEU A 18 -10.64 1.94 -14.48
N PHE A 19 -11.10 3.06 -13.95
CA PHE A 19 -10.67 4.38 -14.45
C PHE A 19 -9.65 5.03 -13.54
N PHE A 20 -9.74 4.80 -12.23
CA PHE A 20 -8.90 5.46 -11.23
C PHE A 20 -8.33 4.40 -10.29
N PRO A 21 -7.30 3.66 -10.74
CA PRO A 21 -6.76 2.59 -9.89
C PRO A 21 -6.17 3.12 -8.59
N THR A 22 -6.43 2.40 -7.50
CA THR A 22 -5.83 2.71 -6.22
C THR A 22 -4.33 2.44 -6.29
N ARG A 23 -3.55 3.32 -5.65
CA ARG A 23 -2.10 3.16 -5.57
C ARG A 23 -1.65 3.08 -4.13
N ILE A 24 -0.68 2.21 -3.89
CA ILE A 24 0.02 2.15 -2.60
C ILE A 24 1.43 2.66 -2.85
N THR A 25 1.83 3.65 -2.09
CA THR A 25 3.19 4.20 -2.16
C THR A 25 3.89 3.94 -0.85
N VAL A 26 5.09 3.37 -0.92
CA VAL A 26 5.88 3.05 0.27
C VAL A 26 7.16 3.87 0.23
N THR A 27 7.39 4.63 1.30
CA THR A 27 8.64 5.37 1.50
C THR A 27 9.24 4.95 2.84
N PRO A 28 10.49 5.33 3.13
CA PRO A 28 11.05 5.04 4.45
C PRO A 28 10.28 5.67 5.61
N GLN A 29 9.47 6.69 5.35
CA GLN A 29 8.73 7.39 6.39
C GLN A 29 7.28 6.97 6.51
N HIS A 30 6.65 6.66 5.38
CA HIS A 30 5.19 6.42 5.35
C HIS A 30 4.82 5.35 4.35
N VAL A 31 3.69 4.71 4.62
CA VAL A 31 2.96 3.96 3.60
C VAL A 31 1.64 4.70 3.36
N SER A 32 1.29 4.91 2.10
CA SER A 32 0.13 5.71 1.73
C SER A 32 -0.73 4.98 0.72
N ARG A 33 -2.03 5.20 0.82
CA ARG A 33 -2.98 4.74 -0.19
C ARG A 33 -3.59 5.97 -0.83
N VAL A 34 -3.51 6.04 -2.16
CA VAL A 34 -4.09 7.14 -2.92
C VAL A 34 -5.13 6.58 -3.86
N LYS A 35 -6.35 7.11 -3.78
CA LYS A 35 -7.43 6.73 -4.65
C LYS A 35 -7.82 7.95 -5.48
N PRO A 36 -7.36 8.06 -6.73
CA PRO A 36 -7.74 9.19 -7.58
C PRO A 36 -9.23 9.15 -7.88
N ARG A 37 -9.81 10.31 -8.07
CA ARG A 37 -11.21 10.47 -8.43
C ARG A 37 -11.31 11.48 -9.56
N LEU A 38 -12.50 11.55 -10.19
CA LEU A 38 -12.71 12.52 -11.24
C LEU A 38 -12.39 13.94 -10.77
N PHE A 39 -12.79 14.28 -9.55
CA PHE A 39 -12.50 15.58 -8.95
C PHE A 39 -11.68 15.35 -7.69
N GLY A 40 -10.37 15.44 -7.81
CA GLY A 40 -9.47 15.31 -6.67
C GLY A 40 -9.04 13.87 -6.41
N SER A 41 -8.69 13.62 -5.17
CA SER A 41 -8.24 12.30 -4.75
C SER A 41 -8.49 12.14 -3.26
N SER A 42 -8.45 10.90 -2.78
CA SER A 42 -8.42 10.66 -1.36
C SER A 42 -7.15 9.92 -1.02
N GLU A 43 -6.54 10.29 0.10
CA GLU A 43 -5.27 9.73 0.51
C GLU A 43 -5.32 9.36 1.99
N GLU A 44 -4.78 8.18 2.31
CA GLU A 44 -4.61 7.73 3.67
C GLU A 44 -3.15 7.36 3.85
N SER A 45 -2.60 7.67 5.02
CA SER A 45 -1.17 7.48 5.25
C SER A 45 -0.94 7.01 6.68
N ILE A 46 0.00 6.07 6.83
CA ILE A 46 0.43 5.57 8.13
C ILE A 46 1.94 5.67 8.17
N ALA A 47 2.47 6.28 9.25
CA ALA A 47 3.91 6.33 9.44
C ALA A 47 4.47 4.91 9.57
N ILE A 48 5.62 4.66 8.98
CA ILE A 48 6.22 3.32 8.97
C ILE A 48 6.38 2.79 10.40
N GLY A 49 6.82 3.63 11.32
CA GLY A 49 7.00 3.21 12.72
C GLY A 49 5.70 2.88 13.44
N LYS A 50 4.57 3.24 12.88
CA LYS A 50 3.26 2.99 13.48
C LYS A 50 2.49 1.87 12.79
N VAL A 51 3.08 1.21 11.82
CA VAL A 51 2.45 0.05 11.20
C VAL A 51 2.50 -1.11 12.18
N ALA A 52 1.35 -1.62 12.57
CA ALA A 52 1.26 -2.74 13.49
C ALA A 52 1.34 -4.08 12.77
N SER A 53 0.70 -4.18 11.61
CA SER A 53 0.74 -5.42 10.85
C SER A 53 0.44 -5.15 9.38
N VAL A 54 0.91 -6.04 8.53
CA VAL A 54 0.59 -6.06 7.10
C VAL A 54 0.04 -7.44 6.82
N GLN A 55 -1.21 -7.49 6.37
CA GLN A 55 -1.87 -8.75 6.05
C GLN A 55 -2.12 -8.81 4.55
N ILE A 56 -1.80 -9.94 3.96
CA ILE A 56 -2.01 -10.16 2.53
C ILE A 56 -2.94 -11.34 2.37
N SER A 57 -4.07 -11.10 1.70
CA SER A 57 -5.00 -12.16 1.34
C SER A 57 -4.86 -12.41 -0.15
N THR A 58 -4.40 -13.59 -0.50
CA THR A 58 -4.10 -13.94 -1.88
C THR A 58 -5.25 -14.73 -2.48
N GLY A 59 -5.86 -14.19 -3.52
CA GLY A 59 -6.86 -14.91 -4.30
C GLY A 59 -6.22 -15.68 -5.45
N ILE A 60 -7.03 -16.01 -6.42
CA ILE A 60 -6.54 -16.78 -7.58
C ILE A 60 -5.61 -15.92 -8.42
N ILE A 61 -5.99 -14.67 -8.69
CA ILE A 61 -5.23 -13.79 -9.56
C ILE A 61 -4.67 -12.59 -8.80
N TRP A 62 -5.47 -11.98 -7.93
CA TRP A 62 -5.13 -10.74 -7.27
C TRP A 62 -5.00 -10.93 -5.77
N SER A 63 -4.30 -9.99 -5.15
CA SER A 63 -4.13 -9.95 -3.70
C SER A 63 -4.77 -8.72 -3.11
N GLU A 64 -5.25 -8.86 -1.89
CA GLU A 64 -5.71 -7.75 -1.07
C GLU A 64 -4.69 -7.50 0.03
N ILE A 65 -4.45 -6.22 0.32
CA ILE A 65 -3.50 -5.81 1.33
C ILE A 65 -4.25 -5.04 2.41
N ARG A 66 -3.97 -5.37 3.67
CA ARG A 66 -4.48 -4.61 4.80
C ARG A 66 -3.32 -4.22 5.70
N ILE A 67 -3.21 -2.94 6.00
CA ILE A 67 -2.14 -2.38 6.82
C ILE A 67 -2.79 -1.75 8.03
N ASP A 68 -2.51 -2.30 9.21
CA ASP A 68 -3.07 -1.84 10.47
C ASP A 68 -2.09 -0.93 11.18
N SER A 69 -2.63 0.10 11.84
CA SER A 69 -1.85 1.07 12.59
C SER A 69 -1.94 0.79 14.08
N SER A 70 -0.83 0.92 14.78
CA SER A 70 -0.80 0.84 16.24
C SER A 70 -1.31 2.12 16.90
N GLY A 71 -1.46 3.20 16.13
CA GLY A 71 -1.86 4.50 16.69
C GLY A 71 -3.34 4.76 16.68
N GLY A 72 -4.17 3.78 16.35
CA GLY A 72 -5.61 3.96 16.35
C GLY A 72 -6.19 4.53 15.07
N SER A 73 -5.38 4.76 14.06
CA SER A 73 -5.88 5.18 12.76
C SER A 73 -6.60 4.02 12.07
N ASP A 74 -7.50 4.36 11.15
CA ASP A 74 -8.17 3.36 10.37
C ASP A 74 -7.16 2.57 9.53
N PRO A 75 -7.40 1.27 9.35
CA PRO A 75 -6.49 0.48 8.51
C PRO A 75 -6.56 0.93 7.05
N ILE A 76 -5.43 0.79 6.37
CA ILE A 76 -5.38 0.97 4.93
C ILE A 76 -5.68 -0.36 4.28
N THR A 77 -6.68 -0.40 3.40
CA THR A 77 -6.99 -1.61 2.64
C THR A 77 -6.96 -1.29 1.16
N SER A 78 -6.47 -2.22 0.37
CA SER A 78 -6.45 -2.08 -1.08
C SER A 78 -6.49 -3.47 -1.70
N HIS A 79 -7.21 -3.62 -2.79
CA HIS A 79 -7.30 -4.90 -3.46
C HIS A 79 -6.98 -4.75 -4.95
N GLY A 80 -6.77 -5.89 -5.61
CA GLY A 80 -6.49 -5.87 -7.03
C GLY A 80 -5.01 -5.74 -7.35
N HIS A 81 -4.15 -5.98 -6.38
CA HIS A 81 -2.72 -5.91 -6.59
C HIS A 81 -2.18 -7.26 -7.07
N ARG A 82 -1.10 -7.23 -7.84
CA ARG A 82 -0.42 -8.46 -8.21
C ARG A 82 0.20 -9.07 -6.97
N LYS A 83 0.27 -10.40 -6.94
CA LYS A 83 0.82 -11.11 -5.78
C LYS A 83 2.25 -10.68 -5.48
N ALA A 84 3.07 -10.51 -6.53
CA ALA A 84 4.45 -10.08 -6.35
C ALA A 84 4.52 -8.66 -5.77
N ASP A 85 3.62 -7.77 -6.19
CA ASP A 85 3.58 -6.41 -5.67
C ASP A 85 3.16 -6.41 -4.20
N ALA A 86 2.19 -7.24 -3.82
CA ALA A 86 1.76 -7.32 -2.43
C ALA A 86 2.91 -7.79 -1.54
N GLN A 87 3.66 -8.80 -1.98
CA GLN A 87 4.83 -9.27 -1.25
C GLN A 87 5.89 -8.18 -1.14
N ARG A 88 6.12 -7.46 -2.22
CA ARG A 88 7.10 -6.38 -2.24
C ARG A 88 6.73 -5.27 -1.27
N ILE A 89 5.46 -4.90 -1.21
CA ILE A 89 4.98 -3.88 -0.27
C ILE A 89 5.28 -4.31 1.16
N ARG A 90 4.95 -5.55 1.51
CA ARG A 90 5.21 -6.04 2.86
C ARG A 90 6.71 -6.04 3.16
N ASP A 91 7.51 -6.52 2.22
CA ASP A 91 8.95 -6.60 2.42
C ASP A 91 9.57 -5.22 2.61
N LEU A 92 9.11 -4.22 1.84
CA LEU A 92 9.59 -2.85 1.99
C LEU A 92 9.25 -2.28 3.36
N ILE A 93 8.01 -2.48 3.81
CA ILE A 93 7.59 -1.98 5.11
C ILE A 93 8.42 -2.62 6.22
N GLU A 94 8.62 -3.92 6.15
CA GLU A 94 9.42 -4.61 7.15
C GLU A 94 10.86 -4.14 7.15
N ALA A 95 11.43 -3.94 5.96
CA ALA A 95 12.80 -3.44 5.86
C ALA A 95 12.93 -2.05 6.46
N TYR A 96 12.00 -1.17 6.16
CA TYR A 96 12.05 0.19 6.71
C TYR A 96 11.81 0.21 8.21
N GLN A 97 10.97 -0.67 8.74
CA GLN A 97 10.75 -0.76 10.18
C GLN A 97 12.00 -1.21 10.93
N THR A 98 12.79 -2.04 10.31
CA THR A 98 14.01 -2.54 10.95
C THR A 98 15.23 -1.65 10.67
N GLY A 99 15.03 -0.58 9.89
CA GLY A 99 16.13 0.33 9.54
C GLY A 99 17.07 -0.19 8.48
N ARG A 100 16.71 -1.26 7.79
CA ARG A 100 17.57 -1.80 6.74
C ARG A 100 17.32 -1.08 5.43
N PRO A 101 18.36 -0.77 4.67
CA PRO A 101 18.16 -0.28 3.32
C PRO A 101 17.62 -1.39 2.45
N GLU A 102 16.84 -1.01 1.48
CA GLU A 102 16.25 -1.96 0.54
C GLU A 102 17.10 -2.10 -0.71
#